data_428466c883cf6ad23824f8c32d1f7bc2
#
_entry.id   428466c883cf6ad23824f8c32d1f7bc2
#
_cell.length_a   1.000
_cell.length_b   1.000
_cell.length_c   1.000
_cell.angle_alpha   90.00
_cell.angle_beta   90.00
_cell.angle_gamma   90.00
#
_symmetry.space_group_name_H-M   'P 1'
#
loop_
_entity.id
_entity.type
_entity.pdbx_description
1 polymer ?
#
loop_
_entity_poly.entity_id
_entity_poly.type
_entity_poly.pdbx_seq_one_letter_code
_entity_poly.pdbx_strand_id
1 'polypeptide(L)'
;ESGNVTWDVVDVELSDALQGCDEGILEEIDHSTLPAAPDGSPATQDFLPGALQDCAVGNIVWSTLYAYDKTKFDTPPTTMADFFDIEKFPGKRGMRKLGKAMLEMALMGDGVPAAEVYDLLGTEEGVKRAFAKLDTIKDHVVWWEAGAQPPQLLADGEVSMTITWNGRIFNAIAAEGQPFGLVWDGQIYDLDLFVIPKGSKNKEAALDFI
;
A
#
# COMPACT_ATOMS: atom_id res chain seq x y z
N GLU A 1 0.16 -25.17 -1.71
CA GLU A 1 -0.13 -26.28 -0.77
C GLU A 1 -0.96 -27.40 -1.42
N SER A 2 -1.80 -27.07 -2.40
CA SER A 2 -2.63 -28.09 -3.09
C SER A 2 -1.86 -28.98 -4.07
N GLY A 3 -0.61 -28.63 -4.41
CA GLY A 3 0.21 -29.30 -5.42
C GLY A 3 -0.28 -29.10 -6.86
N ASN A 4 -1.32 -28.30 -7.07
CA ASN A 4 -1.85 -27.98 -8.39
C ASN A 4 -1.63 -26.49 -8.68
N VAL A 5 -0.56 -26.18 -9.41
CA VAL A 5 -0.21 -24.81 -9.82
C VAL A 5 -0.90 -24.51 -11.14
N THR A 6 -1.75 -23.48 -11.14
CA THR A 6 -2.57 -23.06 -12.30
C THR A 6 -2.24 -21.64 -12.75
N TRP A 7 -1.43 -20.92 -12.00
CA TRP A 7 -0.96 -19.58 -12.33
C TRP A 7 0.54 -19.62 -12.65
N ASP A 8 0.96 -18.86 -13.64
CA ASP A 8 2.34 -18.84 -14.08
C ASP A 8 3.09 -17.56 -13.63
N VAL A 9 2.37 -16.43 -13.55
CA VAL A 9 2.86 -15.18 -12.96
C VAL A 9 1.81 -14.66 -12.01
N VAL A 10 2.24 -14.17 -10.86
CA VAL A 10 1.37 -13.54 -9.85
C VAL A 10 1.95 -12.19 -9.49
N ASP A 11 1.09 -11.19 -9.36
CA ASP A 11 1.40 -9.88 -8.85
C ASP A 11 1.13 -9.86 -7.35
N VAL A 12 2.15 -9.54 -6.55
CA VAL A 12 2.07 -9.59 -5.08
C VAL A 12 2.78 -8.40 -4.45
N GLU A 13 2.37 -8.02 -3.24
CA GLU A 13 3.07 -7.02 -2.45
C GLU A 13 4.45 -7.55 -1.99
N LEU A 14 5.42 -6.65 -1.75
CA LEU A 14 6.79 -7.01 -1.36
C LEU A 14 6.84 -8.00 -0.17
N SER A 15 6.03 -7.79 0.84
CA SER A 15 5.98 -8.69 2.01
C SER A 15 5.58 -10.11 1.66
N ASP A 16 4.64 -10.28 0.72
CA ASP A 16 4.17 -11.59 0.28
C ASP A 16 5.21 -12.28 -0.62
N ALA A 17 5.92 -11.50 -1.45
CA ALA A 17 7.03 -12.02 -2.25
C ALA A 17 8.15 -12.57 -1.36
N LEU A 18 8.57 -11.82 -0.33
CA LEU A 18 9.61 -12.24 0.62
C LEU A 18 9.17 -13.50 1.37
N GLN A 19 7.96 -13.51 1.93
CA GLN A 19 7.43 -14.66 2.63
C GLN A 19 7.35 -15.90 1.72
N GLY A 20 6.81 -15.76 0.51
CA GLY A 20 6.68 -16.88 -0.42
C GLY A 20 8.03 -17.43 -0.89
N CYS A 21 9.06 -16.59 -0.98
CA CYS A 21 10.44 -17.00 -1.24
C CYS A 21 11.01 -17.81 -0.08
N ASP A 22 10.89 -17.31 1.16
CA ASP A 22 11.35 -17.97 2.38
C ASP A 22 10.67 -19.33 2.60
N GLU A 23 9.37 -19.42 2.31
CA GLU A 23 8.60 -20.66 2.37
C GLU A 23 8.92 -21.65 1.22
N GLY A 24 9.71 -21.23 0.22
CA GLY A 24 10.11 -22.04 -0.91
C GLY A 24 8.98 -22.39 -1.87
N ILE A 25 7.93 -21.56 -1.94
CA ILE A 25 6.78 -21.74 -2.84
C ILE A 25 6.90 -20.93 -4.13
N LEU A 26 7.93 -20.10 -4.26
CA LEU A 26 8.24 -19.31 -5.44
C LEU A 26 9.51 -19.85 -6.13
N GLU A 27 9.62 -19.60 -7.44
CA GLU A 27 10.83 -19.86 -8.21
C GLU A 27 11.85 -18.74 -7.99
N GLU A 28 13.13 -19.11 -7.85
CA GLU A 28 14.21 -18.14 -7.88
C GLU A 28 14.40 -17.57 -9.31
N ILE A 29 14.67 -16.26 -9.38
CA ILE A 29 14.85 -15.53 -10.64
C ILE A 29 16.29 -15.03 -10.72
N ASP A 30 17.01 -15.45 -11.75
CA ASP A 30 18.35 -14.94 -12.04
C ASP A 30 18.25 -13.55 -12.69
N HIS A 31 18.48 -12.50 -11.94
CA HIS A 31 18.39 -11.11 -12.40
C HIS A 31 19.43 -10.78 -13.49
N SER A 32 20.47 -11.59 -13.68
CA SER A 32 21.42 -11.38 -14.75
C SER A 32 20.84 -11.69 -16.15
N THR A 33 19.70 -12.39 -16.17
CA THR A 33 18.98 -12.71 -17.42
C THR A 33 17.98 -11.65 -17.83
N LEU A 34 17.67 -10.68 -16.94
CA LEU A 34 16.78 -9.57 -17.25
C LEU A 34 17.40 -8.65 -18.33
N PRO A 35 16.57 -8.10 -19.24
CA PRO A 35 17.07 -7.20 -20.25
C PRO A 35 17.67 -5.93 -19.64
N ALA A 36 18.67 -5.37 -20.30
CA ALA A 36 19.20 -4.06 -19.91
C ALA A 36 18.19 -2.95 -20.22
N ALA A 37 18.27 -1.88 -19.45
CA ALA A 37 17.49 -0.65 -19.70
C ALA A 37 17.81 -0.06 -21.10
N PRO A 38 16.96 0.83 -21.64
CA PRO A 38 17.18 1.45 -22.95
C PRO A 38 18.49 2.23 -23.10
N ASP A 39 19.07 2.70 -22.00
CA ASP A 39 20.37 3.38 -21.97
C ASP A 39 21.57 2.43 -21.85
N GLY A 40 21.30 1.12 -21.75
CA GLY A 40 22.30 0.05 -21.61
C GLY A 40 22.67 -0.29 -20.18
N SER A 41 22.07 0.34 -19.19
CA SER A 41 22.27 0.01 -17.77
C SER A 41 21.76 -1.41 -17.49
N PRO A 42 22.51 -2.24 -16.74
CA PRO A 42 22.00 -3.55 -16.34
C PRO A 42 20.81 -3.41 -15.37
N ALA A 43 19.85 -4.35 -15.42
CA ALA A 43 18.65 -4.34 -14.57
C ALA A 43 18.97 -4.11 -13.10
N THR A 44 20.03 -4.71 -12.58
CA THR A 44 20.49 -4.55 -11.19
C THR A 44 20.88 -3.12 -10.80
N GLN A 45 21.04 -2.21 -11.77
CA GLN A 45 21.36 -0.80 -11.54
C GLN A 45 20.20 0.14 -11.91
N ASP A 46 19.23 -0.34 -12.70
CA ASP A 46 18.10 0.45 -13.20
C ASP A 46 16.89 0.34 -12.26
N PHE A 47 16.67 -0.83 -11.67
CA PHE A 47 15.56 -1.02 -10.75
C PHE A 47 15.75 -0.26 -9.43
N LEU A 48 14.63 0.20 -8.86
CA LEU A 48 14.62 0.84 -7.53
C LEU A 48 15.16 -0.11 -6.44
N PRO A 49 15.79 0.43 -5.39
CA PRO A 49 16.18 -0.37 -4.24
C PRO A 49 15.01 -1.20 -3.69
N GLY A 50 15.20 -2.50 -3.54
CA GLY A 50 14.18 -3.43 -3.06
C GLY A 50 13.26 -3.99 -4.15
N ALA A 51 13.32 -3.50 -5.39
CA ALA A 51 12.48 -3.99 -6.47
C ALA A 51 12.97 -5.31 -7.10
N LEU A 52 14.22 -5.70 -6.89
CA LEU A 52 14.73 -7.01 -7.24
C LEU A 52 14.95 -7.83 -5.99
N GLN A 53 14.25 -8.95 -5.88
CA GLN A 53 14.34 -9.91 -4.79
C GLN A 53 14.63 -11.29 -5.35
N ASP A 54 15.22 -12.20 -4.59
CA ASP A 54 15.65 -13.52 -5.08
C ASP A 54 14.58 -14.29 -5.87
N CYS A 55 13.29 -14.10 -5.52
CA CYS A 55 12.16 -14.76 -6.18
C CYS A 55 11.20 -13.79 -6.88
N ALA A 56 11.57 -12.50 -7.05
CA ALA A 56 10.62 -11.51 -7.53
C ALA A 56 11.27 -10.34 -8.28
N VAL A 57 10.51 -9.76 -9.21
CA VAL A 57 10.88 -8.56 -9.98
C VAL A 57 9.81 -7.51 -9.83
N GLY A 58 10.19 -6.30 -9.41
CA GLY A 58 9.29 -5.17 -9.20
C GLY A 58 8.64 -4.71 -10.50
N ASN A 59 7.34 -4.42 -10.42
CA ASN A 59 6.57 -3.92 -11.56
C ASN A 59 5.97 -2.54 -11.31
N ILE A 60 5.58 -2.22 -10.08
CA ILE A 60 4.95 -0.94 -9.77
C ILE A 60 5.31 -0.45 -8.36
N VAL A 61 5.45 0.87 -8.23
CA VAL A 61 5.48 1.57 -6.93
C VAL A 61 4.15 2.23 -6.72
N TRP A 62 3.56 2.04 -5.55
CA TRP A 62 2.31 2.67 -5.18
C TRP A 62 2.36 3.18 -3.74
N SER A 63 1.42 4.04 -3.38
CA SER A 63 1.37 4.63 -2.04
C SER A 63 0.00 4.49 -1.42
N THR A 64 -0.01 4.14 -0.14
CA THR A 64 -1.13 4.35 0.76
C THR A 64 -1.03 5.77 1.31
N LEU A 65 -2.10 6.54 1.17
CA LEU A 65 -2.25 7.90 1.64
C LEU A 65 -3.69 8.13 2.10
N TYR A 66 -4.06 9.31 2.54
CA TYR A 66 -5.47 9.58 2.71
C TYR A 66 -6.00 10.65 1.74
N ALA A 67 -7.27 10.51 1.41
CA ALA A 67 -8.02 11.47 0.62
C ALA A 67 -9.20 12.02 1.42
N TYR A 68 -9.70 13.16 1.01
CA TYR A 68 -10.83 13.82 1.62
C TYR A 68 -11.76 14.45 0.58
N ASP A 69 -13.03 14.63 0.93
CA ASP A 69 -14.00 15.37 0.14
C ASP A 69 -13.79 16.87 0.37
N LYS A 70 -13.34 17.60 -0.67
CA LYS A 70 -13.10 19.05 -0.63
C LYS A 70 -14.35 19.87 -0.27
N THR A 71 -15.53 19.32 -0.49
CA THR A 71 -16.79 20.02 -0.22
C THR A 71 -17.16 20.03 1.25
N LYS A 72 -16.47 19.22 2.08
CA LYS A 72 -16.77 19.06 3.50
C LYS A 72 -15.99 20.00 4.41
N PHE A 73 -14.93 20.63 3.92
CA PHE A 73 -14.01 21.39 4.76
C PHE A 73 -13.63 22.73 4.12
N ASP A 74 -13.87 23.84 4.83
CA ASP A 74 -13.45 25.18 4.41
C ASP A 74 -11.91 25.31 4.40
N THR A 75 -11.25 24.65 5.37
CA THR A 75 -9.79 24.55 5.43
C THR A 75 -9.38 23.10 5.19
N PRO A 76 -8.57 22.83 4.16
CA PRO A 76 -8.15 21.45 3.85
C PRO A 76 -7.31 20.83 4.98
N PRO A 77 -7.47 19.53 5.27
CA PRO A 77 -6.51 18.80 6.09
C PRO A 77 -5.17 18.68 5.35
N THR A 78 -4.06 18.68 6.07
CA THR A 78 -2.70 18.69 5.50
C THR A 78 -1.74 17.70 6.13
N THR A 79 -2.07 17.16 7.30
CA THR A 79 -1.19 16.25 8.05
C THR A 79 -1.88 14.94 8.39
N MET A 80 -1.11 13.90 8.69
CA MET A 80 -1.66 12.65 9.19
C MET A 80 -2.40 12.82 10.53
N ALA A 81 -1.96 13.77 11.35
CA ALA A 81 -2.67 14.12 12.59
C ALA A 81 -4.09 14.64 12.34
N ASP A 82 -4.30 15.41 11.25
CA ASP A 82 -5.62 15.91 10.87
C ASP A 82 -6.61 14.78 10.54
N PHE A 83 -6.12 13.63 10.05
CA PHE A 83 -6.97 12.46 9.81
C PHE A 83 -7.62 11.93 11.11
N PHE A 84 -6.90 12.02 12.22
CA PHE A 84 -7.36 11.56 13.53
C PHE A 84 -8.12 12.63 14.35
N ASP A 85 -8.10 13.88 13.89
CA ASP A 85 -8.79 14.99 14.58
C ASP A 85 -10.24 15.09 14.08
N ILE A 86 -11.13 14.37 14.75
CA ILE A 86 -12.57 14.36 14.42
C ILE A 86 -13.33 15.60 14.90
N GLU A 87 -12.73 16.39 15.80
CA GLU A 87 -13.32 17.66 16.26
C GLU A 87 -13.11 18.76 15.23
N LYS A 88 -11.87 18.91 14.74
CA LYS A 88 -11.51 19.88 13.70
C LYS A 88 -12.06 19.48 12.32
N PHE A 89 -12.05 18.20 12.01
CA PHE A 89 -12.49 17.65 10.74
C PHE A 89 -13.59 16.61 10.96
N PRO A 90 -14.85 17.03 11.13
CA PRO A 90 -15.94 16.12 11.47
C PRO A 90 -16.27 15.13 10.35
N GLY A 91 -16.91 14.02 10.74
CA GLY A 91 -17.36 12.96 9.85
C GLY A 91 -16.59 11.64 10.02
N LYS A 92 -17.03 10.62 9.29
CA LYS A 92 -16.44 9.29 9.38
C LYS A 92 -15.13 9.17 8.58
N ARG A 93 -14.34 8.16 8.93
CA ARG A 93 -13.07 7.80 8.33
C ARG A 93 -13.14 6.43 7.65
N GLY A 94 -12.76 6.34 6.39
CA GLY A 94 -12.56 5.05 5.72
C GLY A 94 -11.18 4.50 6.05
N MET A 95 -11.10 3.25 6.52
CA MET A 95 -9.83 2.60 6.83
C MET A 95 -9.82 1.15 6.33
N ARG A 96 -8.65 0.66 5.89
CA ARG A 96 -8.49 -0.75 5.50
C ARG A 96 -8.54 -1.64 6.73
N LYS A 97 -9.26 -2.76 6.64
CA LYS A 97 -9.33 -3.77 7.70
C LYS A 97 -8.09 -4.66 7.69
N LEU A 98 -6.93 -4.05 7.89
CA LEU A 98 -5.63 -4.71 7.91
C LEU A 98 -4.68 -3.90 8.80
N GLY A 99 -3.69 -4.54 9.43
CA GLY A 99 -2.68 -3.84 10.24
C GLY A 99 -1.68 -3.04 9.40
N LYS A 100 -1.26 -3.60 8.25
CA LYS A 100 -0.29 -2.98 7.32
C LYS A 100 -0.76 -1.60 6.87
N ALA A 101 0.11 -0.62 6.95
CA ALA A 101 -0.09 0.80 6.75
C ALA A 101 -0.96 1.48 7.82
N MET A 102 -1.95 0.81 8.41
CA MET A 102 -2.83 1.42 9.42
C MET A 102 -2.11 1.69 10.74
N LEU A 103 -1.22 0.78 11.19
CA LEU A 103 -0.45 0.96 12.43
C LEU A 103 0.61 2.04 12.27
N GLU A 104 1.28 2.09 11.13
CA GLU A 104 2.27 3.11 10.78
C GLU A 104 1.63 4.50 10.76
N MET A 105 0.51 4.63 10.05
CA MET A 105 -0.23 5.90 9.95
C MET A 105 -0.79 6.34 11.32
N ALA A 106 -1.21 5.39 12.16
CA ALA A 106 -1.64 5.71 13.51
C ALA A 106 -0.51 6.30 14.35
N LEU A 107 0.71 5.72 14.29
CA LEU A 107 1.88 6.27 14.99
C LEU A 107 2.27 7.65 14.46
N MET A 108 2.30 7.84 13.13
CA MET A 108 2.57 9.15 12.55
C MET A 108 1.49 10.18 12.91
N GLY A 109 0.23 9.77 12.91
CA GLY A 109 -0.89 10.59 13.39
C GLY A 109 -0.83 10.92 14.89
N ASP A 110 -0.09 10.13 15.68
CA ASP A 110 0.22 10.37 17.09
C ASP A 110 1.55 11.13 17.30
N GLY A 111 2.14 11.63 16.21
CA GLY A 111 3.34 12.47 16.22
C GLY A 111 4.67 11.72 16.23
N VAL A 112 4.68 10.42 15.97
CA VAL A 112 5.93 9.66 15.81
C VAL A 112 6.58 10.04 14.47
N PRO A 113 7.86 10.44 14.45
CA PRO A 113 8.57 10.69 13.20
C PRO A 113 8.62 9.44 12.31
N ALA A 114 8.47 9.60 10.99
CA ALA A 114 8.46 8.48 10.05
C ALA A 114 9.69 7.55 10.19
N ALA A 115 10.88 8.14 10.47
CA ALA A 115 12.11 7.36 10.65
C ALA A 115 12.11 6.44 11.90
N GLU A 116 11.22 6.68 12.86
CA GLU A 116 11.17 5.94 14.13
C GLU A 116 10.01 4.92 14.15
N VAL A 117 9.13 4.95 13.14
CA VAL A 117 7.89 4.15 13.11
C VAL A 117 8.17 2.65 13.21
N TYR A 118 9.09 2.14 12.40
CA TYR A 118 9.35 0.69 12.35
C TYR A 118 10.13 0.18 13.56
N ASP A 119 11.04 0.98 14.09
CA ASP A 119 11.73 0.64 15.36
C ASP A 119 10.71 0.52 16.50
N LEU A 120 9.74 1.44 16.53
CA LEU A 120 8.69 1.43 17.54
C LEU A 120 7.71 0.28 17.33
N LEU A 121 7.26 0.02 16.09
CA LEU A 121 6.38 -1.12 15.75
C LEU A 121 7.04 -2.48 16.03
N GLY A 122 8.36 -2.56 16.06
CA GLY A 122 9.10 -3.74 16.51
C GLY A 122 8.94 -4.05 18.00
N THR A 123 8.26 -3.21 18.78
CA THR A 123 8.05 -3.37 20.22
C THR A 123 6.56 -3.54 20.57
N GLU A 124 6.28 -4.27 21.66
CA GLU A 124 4.92 -4.40 22.18
C GLU A 124 4.31 -3.05 22.57
N GLU A 125 5.12 -2.13 23.10
CA GLU A 125 4.69 -0.79 23.49
C GLU A 125 4.27 0.04 22.27
N GLY A 126 5.04 0.00 21.19
CA GLY A 126 4.72 0.71 19.96
C GLY A 126 3.43 0.20 19.30
N VAL A 127 3.23 -1.11 19.28
CA VAL A 127 1.99 -1.71 18.80
C VAL A 127 0.80 -1.26 19.65
N LYS A 128 0.92 -1.28 20.97
CA LYS A 128 -0.12 -0.78 21.90
C LYS A 128 -0.41 0.70 21.67
N ARG A 129 0.62 1.52 21.44
CA ARG A 129 0.47 2.95 21.14
C ARG A 129 -0.30 3.18 19.84
N ALA A 130 0.02 2.42 18.78
CA ALA A 130 -0.70 2.50 17.51
C ALA A 130 -2.18 2.15 17.68
N PHE A 131 -2.50 1.07 18.38
CA PHE A 131 -3.89 0.71 18.69
C PHE A 131 -4.59 1.74 19.55
N ALA A 132 -3.93 2.31 20.56
CA ALA A 132 -4.51 3.38 21.38
C ALA A 132 -4.88 4.60 20.53
N LYS A 133 -4.06 4.95 19.52
CA LYS A 133 -4.39 6.02 18.56
C LYS A 133 -5.58 5.65 17.69
N LEU A 134 -5.65 4.44 17.16
CA LEU A 134 -6.80 3.96 16.37
C LEU A 134 -8.08 3.96 17.20
N ASP A 135 -8.00 3.60 18.47
CA ASP A 135 -9.14 3.60 19.40
C ASP A 135 -9.76 5.00 19.58
N THR A 136 -9.00 6.09 19.40
CA THR A 136 -9.54 7.46 19.50
C THR A 136 -10.61 7.76 18.46
N ILE A 137 -10.61 7.06 17.32
CA ILE A 137 -11.55 7.29 16.21
C ILE A 137 -12.39 6.06 15.86
N LYS A 138 -12.26 4.94 16.56
CA LYS A 138 -12.88 3.64 16.17
C LYS A 138 -14.37 3.70 15.89
N ASP A 139 -15.12 4.49 16.67
CA ASP A 139 -16.58 4.64 16.53
C ASP A 139 -16.96 5.47 15.27
N HIS A 140 -15.99 6.09 14.64
CA HIS A 140 -16.11 6.88 13.42
C HIS A 140 -15.55 6.17 12.19
N VAL A 141 -15.08 4.92 12.30
CA VAL A 141 -14.44 4.19 11.19
C VAL A 141 -15.46 3.38 10.40
N VAL A 142 -15.38 3.51 9.09
CA VAL A 142 -15.98 2.59 8.11
C VAL A 142 -14.86 1.73 7.54
N TRP A 143 -14.92 0.44 7.82
CA TRP A 143 -13.89 -0.50 7.38
C TRP A 143 -14.12 -0.95 5.94
N TRP A 144 -13.05 -0.99 5.16
CA TRP A 144 -13.07 -1.51 3.80
C TRP A 144 -12.00 -2.59 3.62
N GLU A 145 -12.19 -3.46 2.62
CA GLU A 145 -11.29 -4.56 2.30
C GLU A 145 -10.81 -4.51 0.84
N ALA A 146 -11.64 -4.02 -0.09
CA ALA A 146 -11.32 -3.93 -1.51
C ALA A 146 -10.99 -2.49 -1.93
N GLY A 147 -9.93 -2.32 -2.75
CA GLY A 147 -9.41 -1.01 -3.14
C GLY A 147 -10.36 -0.13 -3.97
N ALA A 148 -11.46 -0.67 -4.49
CA ALA A 148 -12.50 0.11 -5.15
C ALA A 148 -13.45 0.82 -4.16
N GLN A 149 -13.49 0.37 -2.89
CA GLN A 149 -14.42 0.90 -1.89
C GLN A 149 -14.07 2.32 -1.41
N PRO A 150 -12.81 2.70 -1.12
CA PRO A 150 -12.51 4.03 -0.59
C PRO A 150 -12.99 5.20 -1.45
N PRO A 151 -12.75 5.26 -2.77
CA PRO A 151 -13.30 6.33 -3.61
C PRO A 151 -14.83 6.36 -3.59
N GLN A 152 -15.47 5.20 -3.56
CA GLN A 152 -16.93 5.10 -3.51
C GLN A 152 -17.49 5.62 -2.18
N LEU A 153 -16.87 5.27 -1.04
CA LEU A 153 -17.27 5.77 0.28
C LEU A 153 -17.23 7.30 0.36
N LEU A 154 -16.23 7.94 -0.29
CA LEU A 154 -16.18 9.40 -0.42
C LEU A 154 -17.28 9.93 -1.34
N ALA A 155 -17.47 9.32 -2.52
CA ALA A 155 -18.45 9.76 -3.51
C ALA A 155 -19.89 9.68 -2.95
N ASP A 156 -20.19 8.65 -2.18
CA ASP A 156 -21.51 8.46 -1.54
C ASP A 156 -21.66 9.35 -0.28
N GLY A 157 -20.60 10.02 0.16
CA GLY A 157 -20.60 10.86 1.34
C GLY A 157 -20.70 10.07 2.66
N GLU A 158 -20.45 8.76 2.64
CA GLU A 158 -20.42 7.92 3.83
C GLU A 158 -19.27 8.26 4.76
N VAL A 159 -18.14 8.70 4.18
CA VAL A 159 -16.98 9.19 4.92
C VAL A 159 -16.58 10.57 4.42
N SER A 160 -15.94 11.36 5.29
CA SER A 160 -15.37 12.66 4.92
C SER A 160 -13.89 12.58 4.54
N MET A 161 -13.20 11.56 5.04
CA MET A 161 -11.81 11.20 4.71
C MET A 161 -11.68 9.69 4.63
N THR A 162 -10.76 9.22 3.79
CA THR A 162 -10.46 7.78 3.71
C THR A 162 -9.00 7.55 3.43
N ILE A 163 -8.41 6.54 4.08
CA ILE A 163 -7.16 5.95 3.62
C ILE A 163 -7.46 5.21 2.33
N THR A 164 -6.56 5.33 1.36
CA THR A 164 -6.75 4.79 0.02
C THR A 164 -5.39 4.65 -0.69
N TRP A 165 -5.38 4.00 -1.84
CA TRP A 165 -4.21 3.92 -2.71
C TRP A 165 -4.22 5.06 -3.73
N ASN A 166 -3.04 5.65 -3.95
CA ASN A 166 -2.87 6.81 -4.83
C ASN A 166 -3.48 6.62 -6.23
N GLY A 167 -3.27 5.47 -6.86
CA GLY A 167 -3.80 5.19 -8.20
C GLY A 167 -5.34 5.17 -8.24
N ARG A 168 -5.98 4.57 -7.23
CA ARG A 168 -7.45 4.48 -7.15
C ARG A 168 -8.10 5.84 -7.01
N ILE A 169 -7.60 6.65 -6.09
CA ILE A 169 -8.17 7.97 -5.84
C ILE A 169 -7.82 8.97 -6.94
N PHE A 170 -6.63 8.85 -7.54
CA PHE A 170 -6.25 9.67 -8.70
C PHE A 170 -7.19 9.43 -9.87
N ASN A 171 -7.56 8.19 -10.15
CA ASN A 171 -8.55 7.87 -11.20
C ASN A 171 -9.90 8.52 -10.92
N ALA A 172 -10.41 8.45 -9.69
CA ALA A 172 -11.66 9.10 -9.32
C ALA A 172 -11.61 10.63 -9.53
N ILE A 173 -10.46 11.27 -9.23
CA ILE A 173 -10.28 12.71 -9.45
C ILE A 173 -10.14 13.04 -10.95
N ALA A 174 -9.22 12.35 -11.66
CA ALA A 174 -8.81 12.72 -13.01
C ALA A 174 -9.77 12.24 -14.09
N ALA A 175 -10.32 11.02 -13.96
CA ALA A 175 -11.21 10.43 -14.96
C ALA A 175 -12.69 10.66 -14.64
N GLU A 176 -13.07 10.69 -13.36
CA GLU A 176 -14.47 10.79 -12.93
C GLU A 176 -14.86 12.19 -12.45
N GLY A 177 -13.87 13.10 -12.33
CA GLY A 177 -14.11 14.50 -11.93
C GLY A 177 -14.54 14.69 -10.47
N GLN A 178 -14.23 13.72 -9.59
CA GLN A 178 -14.63 13.79 -8.20
C GLN A 178 -13.91 14.92 -7.44
N PRO A 179 -14.59 15.65 -6.54
CA PRO A 179 -14.03 16.81 -5.83
C PRO A 179 -13.17 16.39 -4.65
N PHE A 180 -12.25 15.45 -4.85
CA PHE A 180 -11.41 14.94 -3.76
C PHE A 180 -10.05 15.66 -3.69
N GLY A 181 -9.50 15.75 -2.48
CA GLY A 181 -8.14 16.18 -2.21
C GLY A 181 -7.29 15.03 -1.70
N LEU A 182 -5.98 15.12 -1.93
CA LEU A 182 -5.00 14.14 -1.47
C LEU A 182 -4.11 14.77 -0.42
N VAL A 183 -3.77 14.00 0.61
CA VAL A 183 -2.76 14.38 1.61
C VAL A 183 -1.67 13.33 1.59
N TRP A 184 -0.46 13.79 1.26
CA TRP A 184 0.74 12.96 1.13
C TRP A 184 1.54 12.86 2.43
N ASP A 185 1.23 13.68 3.41
CA ASP A 185 1.86 13.58 4.73
C ASP A 185 1.53 12.24 5.38
N GLY A 186 2.56 11.56 5.87
CA GLY A 186 2.43 10.22 6.43
C GLY A 186 2.09 9.11 5.42
N GLN A 187 2.29 9.35 4.10
CA GLN A 187 2.14 8.32 3.11
C GLN A 187 3.11 7.16 3.35
N ILE A 188 2.70 5.97 2.95
CA ILE A 188 3.54 4.78 2.97
C ILE A 188 3.57 4.23 1.55
N TYR A 189 4.75 4.14 0.94
CA TYR A 189 4.89 3.49 -0.34
C TYR A 189 5.20 2.00 -0.17
N ASP A 190 4.79 1.21 -1.15
CA ASP A 190 5.08 -0.20 -1.26
C ASP A 190 5.37 -0.55 -2.72
N LEU A 191 5.85 -1.75 -2.93
CA LEU A 191 6.16 -2.32 -4.23
C LEU A 191 5.24 -3.50 -4.48
N ASP A 192 4.70 -3.58 -5.70
CA ASP A 192 4.20 -4.83 -6.23
C ASP A 192 5.28 -5.47 -7.10
N LEU A 193 5.38 -6.79 -7.02
CA LEU A 193 6.39 -7.56 -7.71
C LEU A 193 5.73 -8.74 -8.42
N PHE A 194 6.25 -9.08 -9.59
CA PHE A 194 5.92 -10.32 -10.25
C PHE A 194 6.73 -11.47 -9.65
N VAL A 195 6.02 -12.55 -9.34
CA VAL A 195 6.59 -13.81 -8.86
C VAL A 195 6.10 -14.97 -9.71
N ILE A 196 6.89 -16.05 -9.75
CA ILE A 196 6.54 -17.29 -10.44
C ILE A 196 6.31 -18.37 -9.39
N PRO A 197 5.08 -18.93 -9.25
CA PRO A 197 4.84 -20.03 -8.34
C PRO A 197 5.67 -21.25 -8.68
N LYS A 198 6.27 -21.89 -7.68
CA LYS A 198 7.07 -23.09 -7.86
C LYS A 198 6.25 -24.24 -8.44
N GLY A 199 6.74 -24.81 -9.53
CA GLY A 199 6.03 -25.87 -10.27
C GLY A 199 5.12 -25.34 -11.38
N SER A 200 5.23 -24.06 -11.75
CA SER A 200 4.67 -23.56 -13.02
C SER A 200 5.19 -24.38 -14.19
N LYS A 201 4.30 -24.73 -15.11
CA LYS A 201 4.65 -25.48 -16.33
C LYS A 201 5.17 -24.59 -17.46
N ASN A 202 5.02 -23.29 -17.31
CA ASN A 202 5.34 -22.28 -18.32
C ASN A 202 6.40 -21.29 -17.82
N LYS A 203 7.36 -21.75 -17.01
CA LYS A 203 8.38 -20.89 -16.38
C LYS A 203 9.14 -20.00 -17.37
N GLU A 204 9.53 -20.54 -18.55
CA GLU A 204 10.23 -19.75 -19.58
C GLU A 204 9.36 -18.61 -20.09
N ALA A 205 8.10 -18.89 -20.44
CA ALA A 205 7.17 -17.86 -20.88
C ALA A 205 6.82 -16.84 -19.77
N ALA A 206 6.83 -17.28 -18.52
CA ALA A 206 6.65 -16.40 -17.37
C ALA A 206 7.83 -15.43 -17.20
N LEU A 207 9.06 -15.93 -17.38
CA LEU A 207 10.27 -15.09 -17.37
C LEU A 207 10.31 -14.10 -18.55
N ASP A 208 9.85 -14.52 -19.74
CA ASP A 208 9.74 -13.63 -20.90
C ASP A 208 8.66 -12.52 -20.69
N PHE A 209 7.67 -12.79 -19.85
CA PHE A 209 6.62 -11.82 -19.52
C PHE A 209 7.10 -10.78 -18.52
N ILE A 210 7.89 -11.17 -17.53
CA ILE A 210 8.44 -10.32 -16.49
C ILE A 210 9.51 -9.37 -17.05
#